data_449d1ad3f43cfc569b8adc40cb8b71ce
#
_entry.id   449d1ad3f43cfc569b8adc40cb8b71ce
#
_cell.length_a   1.000
_cell.length_b   1.000
_cell.length_c   1.000
_cell.angle_alpha   90.00
_cell.angle_beta   90.00
_cell.angle_gamma   90.00
#
_symmetry.space_group_name_H-M   'P 1'
#
loop_
_entity.id
_entity.type
_entity.pdbx_description
1 polymer ?
#
loop_
_entity_poly.entity_id
_entity_poly.type
_entity_poly.pdbx_seq_one_letter_code
_entity_poly.pdbx_strand_id
1 'polypeptide(L)'
;MRIIKTDLTKEKGKLDRYFSECIGAGRAAEVMRYAASKQLEDIQNVCPFGYIRFHGLFHEEMAVVTRNEKGGLAFSFIYIDQLFDRLLELGIRPVVELSPMPDIMAKDKKYLMWWRMNVSMPKDISEWHELISSFVSHVTERYGREEIKKWYFEVWNEPDHPAFFTEYENMEKYFELYDTAAFAVRSVDAEYRVGGPSTAAPDWLCSFIKHCREKNVPLDFVSTHSYGVKGFFDDNGEKILSLLPVGDIVSAVKQTGNLCKEHGLPLFLTEWSSSFSPQDPVHDTYFGAIFILNTLKHCSGSAQLMSYWTYTDIFEELGPPMTPFHGGFGILTANGIKKPAFHAFRFLSSLFDKELECDDENAYVTECDGEIRVLLWNIVSPPEKINDREYFKKRLVSKKTEDAKLLLDGAEKNAEYTVTVETLGYRSGDVYSEWLDMEIERIDTKEQEARLNMASETKKAVFSVCSDQNGIVEIPIGQH
;
A
#
# COMPACT_ATOMS: atom_id res chain seq x y z
N MET A 1 -0.57 -31.49 -12.69
CA MET A 1 0.59 -30.72 -13.19
C MET A 1 0.06 -29.45 -13.85
N ARG A 2 0.44 -28.27 -13.37
CA ARG A 2 0.10 -26.96 -13.94
C ARG A 2 1.00 -26.71 -15.14
N ILE A 3 0.41 -26.43 -16.30
CA ILE A 3 1.15 -26.10 -17.53
C ILE A 3 0.82 -24.64 -17.85
N ILE A 4 1.85 -23.81 -17.93
CA ILE A 4 1.75 -22.37 -18.24
C ILE A 4 2.30 -22.19 -19.64
N LYS A 5 1.51 -21.61 -20.55
CA LYS A 5 1.89 -21.44 -21.94
C LYS A 5 1.91 -19.97 -22.33
N THR A 6 2.94 -19.60 -23.06
CA THR A 6 3.11 -18.28 -23.65
C THR A 6 3.65 -18.42 -25.05
N ASP A 7 3.04 -17.72 -26.00
CA ASP A 7 3.57 -17.52 -27.34
C ASP A 7 4.35 -16.20 -27.35
N LEU A 8 5.68 -16.30 -27.48
CA LEU A 8 6.59 -15.16 -27.44
C LEU A 8 6.36 -14.14 -28.56
N THR A 9 5.61 -14.52 -29.61
CA THR A 9 5.24 -13.63 -30.73
C THR A 9 3.96 -12.84 -30.47
N LYS A 10 3.21 -13.16 -29.42
CA LYS A 10 1.93 -12.53 -29.09
C LYS A 10 2.07 -11.52 -27.98
N GLU A 11 2.07 -10.26 -28.36
CA GLU A 11 2.06 -9.15 -27.44
C GLU A 11 0.64 -8.90 -26.92
N LYS A 12 0.50 -8.78 -25.58
CA LYS A 12 -0.73 -8.36 -24.93
C LYS A 12 -0.85 -6.83 -24.91
N GLY A 13 0.29 -6.14 -24.81
CA GLY A 13 0.38 -4.68 -24.76
C GLY A 13 1.38 -4.18 -23.72
N LYS A 14 1.26 -2.90 -23.35
CA LYS A 14 2.10 -2.32 -22.31
C LYS A 14 1.62 -2.80 -20.93
N LEU A 15 2.55 -3.26 -20.09
CA LEU A 15 2.27 -3.63 -18.71
C LEU A 15 1.73 -2.44 -17.93
N ASP A 16 0.57 -2.63 -17.33
CA ASP A 16 -0.01 -1.64 -16.41
C ASP A 16 0.76 -1.64 -15.09
N ARG A 17 1.51 -0.55 -14.84
CA ARG A 17 2.36 -0.39 -13.65
C ARG A 17 1.67 0.31 -12.48
N TYR A 18 0.35 0.35 -12.45
CA TYR A 18 -0.41 1.00 -11.37
C TYR A 18 -0.03 0.49 -9.97
N PHE A 19 0.54 -0.71 -9.87
CA PHE A 19 1.06 -1.31 -8.65
C PHE A 19 2.27 -0.56 -8.05
N SER A 20 2.93 0.31 -8.81
CA SER A 20 4.02 1.17 -8.36
C SER A 20 3.60 2.63 -8.18
N GLU A 21 2.30 2.93 -8.28
CA GLU A 21 1.83 4.31 -8.15
C GLU A 21 1.93 4.83 -6.72
N CYS A 22 1.58 4.04 -5.69
CA CYS A 22 1.57 4.56 -4.33
C CYS A 22 1.94 3.50 -3.28
N ILE A 23 2.59 3.96 -2.21
CA ILE A 23 2.88 3.21 -0.99
C ILE A 23 2.42 4.01 0.23
N GLY A 24 1.97 3.30 1.28
CA GLY A 24 1.57 3.93 2.54
C GLY A 24 2.71 4.05 3.55
N ALA A 25 2.53 4.96 4.49
CA ALA A 25 3.37 5.12 5.68
C ALA A 25 2.48 5.43 6.90
N GLY A 26 3.02 5.38 8.10
CA GLY A 26 2.29 5.73 9.31
C GLY A 26 1.94 7.21 9.35
N ARG A 27 2.74 8.03 10.04
CA ARG A 27 2.50 9.48 10.10
C ARG A 27 3.70 10.31 9.64
N ALA A 28 3.46 11.56 9.31
CA ALA A 28 4.46 12.51 8.81
C ALA A 28 5.75 12.54 9.67
N ALA A 29 5.61 12.63 10.99
CA ALA A 29 6.74 12.63 11.92
C ALA A 29 7.54 11.31 11.93
N GLU A 30 6.92 10.17 11.62
CA GLU A 30 7.64 8.90 11.45
C GLU A 30 8.46 8.88 10.17
N VAL A 31 7.90 9.35 9.06
CA VAL A 31 8.60 9.43 7.76
C VAL A 31 9.84 10.32 7.85
N MET A 32 9.83 11.36 8.68
CA MET A 32 10.97 12.24 8.93
C MET A 32 12.10 11.57 9.72
N ARG A 33 11.87 10.46 10.43
CA ARG A 33 12.92 9.77 11.17
C ARG A 33 13.97 9.24 10.22
N TYR A 34 15.24 9.38 10.60
CA TYR A 34 16.37 8.94 9.78
C TYR A 34 16.24 7.50 9.26
N ALA A 35 15.87 6.56 10.16
CA ALA A 35 15.73 5.15 9.78
C ALA A 35 14.61 4.94 8.77
N ALA A 36 13.44 5.58 8.94
CA ALA A 36 12.31 5.49 8.02
C ALA A 36 12.65 6.11 6.65
N SER A 37 13.24 7.31 6.66
CA SER A 37 13.69 7.99 5.43
C SER A 37 14.73 7.15 4.67
N LYS A 38 15.67 6.50 5.38
CA LYS A 38 16.68 5.63 4.78
C LYS A 38 16.04 4.36 4.17
N GLN A 39 15.10 3.75 4.86
CA GLN A 39 14.35 2.61 4.33
C GLN A 39 13.56 2.99 3.07
N LEU A 40 12.95 4.18 3.05
CA LEU A 40 12.26 4.68 1.85
C LEU A 40 13.21 4.89 0.68
N GLU A 41 14.42 5.44 0.93
CA GLU A 41 15.46 5.55 -0.09
C GLU A 41 15.88 4.19 -0.65
N ASP A 42 16.07 3.19 0.21
CA ASP A 42 16.43 1.83 -0.21
C ASP A 42 15.32 1.18 -1.05
N ILE A 43 14.05 1.42 -0.71
CA ILE A 43 12.89 0.97 -1.50
C ILE A 43 12.86 1.68 -2.86
N GLN A 44 13.02 3.02 -2.91
CA GLN A 44 12.99 3.78 -4.15
C GLN A 44 14.12 3.36 -5.12
N ASN A 45 15.25 2.87 -4.62
CA ASN A 45 16.34 2.33 -5.44
C ASN A 45 16.03 0.94 -6.04
N VAL A 46 15.08 0.18 -5.47
CA VAL A 46 14.82 -1.22 -5.85
C VAL A 46 13.45 -1.40 -6.52
N CYS A 47 12.41 -0.82 -5.93
CA CYS A 47 11.03 -0.86 -6.40
C CYS A 47 10.38 0.52 -6.19
N PRO A 48 10.69 1.50 -7.07
CA PRO A 48 10.26 2.87 -6.90
C PRO A 48 8.75 3.02 -6.98
N PHE A 49 8.21 3.91 -6.12
CA PHE A 49 6.82 4.34 -6.12
C PHE A 49 6.71 5.80 -6.55
N GLY A 50 5.63 6.14 -7.25
CA GLY A 50 5.35 7.51 -7.68
C GLY A 50 4.86 8.40 -6.55
N TYR A 51 4.06 7.83 -5.62
CA TYR A 51 3.42 8.56 -4.53
C TYR A 51 3.58 7.84 -3.19
N ILE A 52 3.48 8.63 -2.11
CA ILE A 52 3.39 8.15 -0.73
C ILE A 52 2.23 8.82 0.00
N ARG A 53 1.44 8.03 0.73
CA ARG A 53 0.36 8.52 1.58
C ARG A 53 0.67 8.24 3.04
N PHE A 54 0.42 9.18 3.93
CA PHE A 54 0.64 9.08 5.37
C PHE A 54 -0.30 9.99 6.16
N HIS A 55 -0.55 9.65 7.41
CA HIS A 55 -1.32 10.45 8.35
C HIS A 55 -0.52 11.61 8.94
N GLY A 56 -1.18 12.46 9.70
CA GLY A 56 -0.54 13.29 10.70
C GLY A 56 0.15 14.55 10.18
N LEU A 57 -0.21 15.04 8.99
CA LEU A 57 0.40 16.25 8.44
C LEU A 57 0.19 17.49 9.31
N PHE A 58 -0.98 17.61 9.95
CA PHE A 58 -1.32 18.73 10.82
C PHE A 58 -1.28 18.38 12.32
N HIS A 59 -0.69 17.24 12.67
CA HIS A 59 -0.49 16.84 14.06
C HIS A 59 0.49 17.79 14.78
N GLU A 60 0.39 17.88 16.11
CA GLU A 60 1.21 18.76 16.95
C GLU A 60 2.71 18.52 16.79
N GLU A 61 3.15 17.29 16.47
CA GLU A 61 4.56 16.99 16.18
C GLU A 61 5.11 17.74 14.96
N MET A 62 4.22 18.11 14.01
CA MET A 62 4.59 18.90 12.83
C MET A 62 4.55 20.42 13.08
N ALA A 63 4.07 20.84 14.25
CA ALA A 63 4.05 22.22 14.73
C ALA A 63 3.48 23.24 13.72
N VAL A 64 2.45 22.83 12.96
CA VAL A 64 1.93 23.60 11.82
C VAL A 64 1.13 24.83 12.28
N VAL A 65 0.34 24.70 13.34
CA VAL A 65 -0.65 25.72 13.74
C VAL A 65 -0.38 26.22 15.14
N THR A 66 -0.39 27.54 15.30
CA THR A 66 -0.34 28.22 16.60
C THR A 66 -1.28 29.44 16.59
N ARG A 67 -1.37 30.15 17.71
CA ARG A 67 -2.10 31.43 17.77
C ARG A 67 -1.13 32.59 17.93
N ASN A 68 -1.36 33.64 17.18
CA ASN A 68 -0.64 34.90 17.31
C ASN A 68 -1.15 35.70 18.53
N GLU A 69 -0.48 36.81 18.87
CA GLU A 69 -0.83 37.65 20.02
C GLU A 69 -2.27 38.23 19.98
N LYS A 70 -2.89 38.30 18.80
CA LYS A 70 -4.27 38.79 18.63
C LYS A 70 -5.29 37.64 18.64
N GLY A 71 -4.86 36.38 18.85
CA GLY A 71 -5.72 35.20 18.92
C GLY A 71 -6.06 34.55 17.57
N GLY A 72 -5.64 35.14 16.42
CA GLY A 72 -5.79 34.54 15.10
C GLY A 72 -4.78 33.42 14.86
N LEU A 73 -5.01 32.61 13.83
CA LEU A 73 -4.09 31.53 13.46
C LEU A 73 -2.75 32.10 12.97
N ALA A 74 -1.69 31.37 13.23
CA ALA A 74 -0.37 31.57 12.68
C ALA A 74 0.21 30.20 12.30
N PHE A 75 0.89 30.13 11.15
CA PHE A 75 1.32 28.87 10.57
C PHE A 75 2.85 28.79 10.49
N SER A 76 3.36 27.58 10.70
CA SER A 76 4.75 27.23 10.45
C SER A 76 4.78 25.93 9.62
N PHE A 77 5.39 25.98 8.45
CA PHE A 77 5.49 24.82 7.56
C PHE A 77 6.90 24.22 7.51
N ILE A 78 7.77 24.60 8.46
CA ILE A 78 9.19 24.21 8.45
C ILE A 78 9.37 22.68 8.41
N TYR A 79 8.60 21.92 9.21
CA TYR A 79 8.71 20.46 9.22
C TYR A 79 8.05 19.83 8.00
N ILE A 80 6.96 20.40 7.50
CA ILE A 80 6.36 19.98 6.22
C ILE A 80 7.36 20.20 5.07
N ASP A 81 8.04 21.33 5.04
CA ASP A 81 9.08 21.62 4.05
C ASP A 81 10.19 20.56 4.07
N GLN A 82 10.74 20.25 5.25
CA GLN A 82 11.77 19.23 5.38
C GLN A 82 11.31 17.86 4.89
N LEU A 83 10.07 17.49 5.22
CA LEU A 83 9.47 16.25 4.78
C LEU A 83 9.30 16.21 3.27
N PHE A 84 8.67 17.21 2.69
CA PHE A 84 8.37 17.23 1.26
C PHE A 84 9.60 17.44 0.40
N ASP A 85 10.58 18.25 0.83
CA ASP A 85 11.88 18.38 0.18
C ASP A 85 12.53 16.98 0.06
N ARG A 86 12.55 16.23 1.18
CA ARG A 86 13.13 14.87 1.17
C ARG A 86 12.38 13.90 0.29
N LEU A 87 11.05 13.93 0.28
CA LEU A 87 10.25 13.07 -0.61
C LEU A 87 10.52 13.37 -2.07
N LEU A 88 10.57 14.65 -2.46
CA LEU A 88 10.86 15.06 -3.82
C LEU A 88 12.30 14.73 -4.25
N GLU A 89 13.29 14.83 -3.35
CA GLU A 89 14.65 14.34 -3.58
C GLU A 89 14.70 12.85 -3.89
N LEU A 90 13.84 12.06 -3.26
CA LEU A 90 13.69 10.62 -3.51
C LEU A 90 12.85 10.30 -4.76
N GLY A 91 12.35 11.31 -5.46
CA GLY A 91 11.51 11.14 -6.65
C GLY A 91 10.08 10.67 -6.37
N ILE A 92 9.61 10.81 -5.12
CA ILE A 92 8.26 10.41 -4.71
C ILE A 92 7.43 11.62 -4.29
N ARG A 93 6.14 11.65 -4.63
CA ARG A 93 5.21 12.74 -4.34
C ARG A 93 4.25 12.38 -3.23
N PRO A 94 3.77 13.34 -2.43
CA PRO A 94 2.73 13.04 -1.47
C PRO A 94 1.34 12.89 -2.13
N VAL A 95 0.57 11.90 -1.69
CA VAL A 95 -0.88 12.00 -1.60
C VAL A 95 -1.13 12.67 -0.26
N VAL A 96 -1.51 13.94 -0.30
CA VAL A 96 -1.58 14.79 0.89
C VAL A 96 -2.89 14.51 1.62
N GLU A 97 -2.84 13.78 2.72
CA GLU A 97 -3.97 13.64 3.62
C GLU A 97 -4.11 14.90 4.49
N LEU A 98 -5.19 15.64 4.28
CA LEU A 98 -5.51 16.84 5.03
C LEU A 98 -6.12 16.44 6.39
N SER A 99 -5.25 16.04 7.33
CA SER A 99 -5.57 15.56 8.68
C SER A 99 -4.33 15.62 9.60
N PRO A 100 -4.49 15.34 10.91
CA PRO A 100 -5.70 15.41 11.72
C PRO A 100 -6.11 16.85 12.04
N MET A 101 -7.15 17.03 12.88
CA MET A 101 -7.51 18.33 13.38
C MET A 101 -6.47 18.80 14.42
N PRO A 102 -5.80 19.96 14.23
CA PRO A 102 -4.93 20.50 15.27
C PRO A 102 -5.68 20.79 16.57
N ASP A 103 -5.12 20.42 17.71
CA ASP A 103 -5.75 20.54 19.02
C ASP A 103 -6.26 21.96 19.34
N ILE A 104 -5.53 22.96 18.85
CA ILE A 104 -5.88 24.38 19.07
C ILE A 104 -7.14 24.78 18.32
N MET A 105 -7.48 24.09 17.23
CA MET A 105 -8.67 24.31 16.41
C MET A 105 -9.80 23.34 16.74
N ALA A 106 -9.48 22.20 17.36
CA ALA A 106 -10.42 21.10 17.60
C ALA A 106 -11.59 21.50 18.51
N LYS A 107 -12.82 21.09 18.14
CA LYS A 107 -14.04 21.25 18.96
C LYS A 107 -13.94 20.48 20.27
N ASP A 108 -13.44 19.24 20.18
CA ASP A 108 -13.32 18.32 21.30
C ASP A 108 -11.89 17.77 21.37
N LYS A 109 -11.46 17.39 22.56
CA LYS A 109 -10.19 16.69 22.79
C LYS A 109 -10.43 15.18 22.76
N LYS A 110 -10.69 14.67 21.56
CA LYS A 110 -10.91 13.24 21.29
C LYS A 110 -9.74 12.69 20.50
N TYR A 111 -9.03 11.76 21.09
CA TYR A 111 -7.79 11.23 20.55
C TYR A 111 -7.90 9.76 20.19
N LEU A 112 -7.28 9.40 19.05
CA LEU A 112 -7.04 8.05 18.59
C LEU A 112 -5.53 7.79 18.52
N MET A 113 -5.15 6.54 18.51
CA MET A 113 -3.78 6.06 18.42
C MET A 113 -2.88 6.47 19.60
N TRP A 114 -1.75 5.80 19.74
CA TRP A 114 -0.77 6.08 20.78
C TRP A 114 -0.22 7.52 20.69
N TRP A 115 -0.02 8.03 19.48
CA TRP A 115 0.48 9.38 19.22
C TRP A 115 -0.59 10.48 19.25
N ARG A 116 -1.82 10.14 19.72
CA ARG A 116 -2.89 11.09 20.08
C ARG A 116 -3.42 11.93 18.91
N MET A 117 -3.73 11.31 17.79
CA MET A 117 -4.44 11.91 16.67
C MET A 117 -5.78 12.50 17.13
N ASN A 118 -6.00 13.79 16.97
CA ASN A 118 -7.30 14.40 17.28
C ASN A 118 -8.29 14.18 16.13
N VAL A 119 -9.41 13.54 16.42
CA VAL A 119 -10.40 13.07 15.44
C VAL A 119 -11.71 13.86 15.46
N SER A 120 -11.70 15.08 16.00
CA SER A 120 -12.90 15.92 16.10
C SER A 120 -13.03 16.93 14.97
N MET A 121 -14.24 17.46 14.77
CA MET A 121 -14.49 18.64 13.96
C MET A 121 -13.74 19.87 14.48
N PRO A 122 -13.48 20.90 13.67
CA PRO A 122 -13.00 22.18 14.14
C PRO A 122 -14.10 22.91 14.96
N LYS A 123 -13.70 23.79 15.85
CA LYS A 123 -14.61 24.71 16.56
C LYS A 123 -15.25 25.70 15.60
N ASP A 124 -14.44 26.19 14.68
CA ASP A 124 -14.81 27.13 13.64
C ASP A 124 -14.37 26.59 12.28
N ILE A 125 -15.31 26.30 11.44
CA ILE A 125 -15.05 25.75 10.11
C ILE A 125 -14.26 26.70 9.20
N SER A 126 -14.33 28.00 9.47
CA SER A 126 -13.55 29.00 8.72
C SER A 126 -12.04 28.92 9.01
N GLU A 127 -11.65 28.52 10.23
CA GLU A 127 -10.24 28.25 10.56
C GLU A 127 -9.71 27.03 9.79
N TRP A 128 -10.57 26.02 9.52
CA TRP A 128 -10.21 24.89 8.67
C TRP A 128 -9.92 25.33 7.24
N HIS A 129 -10.78 26.20 6.68
CA HIS A 129 -10.53 26.81 5.37
C HIS A 129 -9.20 27.58 5.36
N GLU A 130 -8.94 28.42 6.38
CA GLU A 130 -7.73 29.22 6.50
C GLU A 130 -6.47 28.35 6.54
N LEU A 131 -6.47 27.28 7.34
CA LEU A 131 -5.36 26.31 7.40
C LEU A 131 -5.07 25.71 6.03
N ILE A 132 -6.10 25.13 5.37
CA ILE A 132 -5.93 24.43 4.10
C ILE A 132 -5.46 25.41 3.00
N SER A 133 -6.09 26.57 2.86
CA SER A 133 -5.70 27.55 1.85
C SER A 133 -4.29 28.11 2.08
N SER A 134 -3.91 28.35 3.34
CA SER A 134 -2.55 28.81 3.69
C SER A 134 -1.50 27.75 3.38
N PHE A 135 -1.79 26.47 3.72
CA PHE A 135 -0.90 25.35 3.43
C PHE A 135 -0.72 25.16 1.91
N VAL A 136 -1.82 25.12 1.15
CA VAL A 136 -1.77 24.93 -0.31
C VAL A 136 -1.07 26.09 -1.00
N SER A 137 -1.28 27.33 -0.54
CA SER A 137 -0.56 28.51 -1.03
C SER A 137 0.94 28.39 -0.76
N HIS A 138 1.32 28.01 0.46
CA HIS A 138 2.72 27.83 0.85
C HIS A 138 3.45 26.81 -0.04
N VAL A 139 2.87 25.59 -0.21
CA VAL A 139 3.50 24.57 -1.06
C VAL A 139 3.53 24.98 -2.54
N THR A 140 2.55 25.79 -3.00
CA THR A 140 2.56 26.36 -4.34
C THR A 140 3.69 27.36 -4.52
N GLU A 141 3.92 28.24 -3.56
CA GLU A 141 5.02 29.21 -3.60
C GLU A 141 6.38 28.52 -3.55
N ARG A 142 6.52 27.46 -2.73
CA ARG A 142 7.77 26.73 -2.54
C ARG A 142 8.15 25.84 -3.72
N TYR A 143 7.22 25.02 -4.21
CA TYR A 143 7.50 23.97 -5.20
C TYR A 143 7.06 24.35 -6.62
N GLY A 144 6.27 25.40 -6.76
CA GLY A 144 5.75 25.84 -8.04
C GLY A 144 4.45 25.13 -8.45
N ARG A 145 3.61 25.87 -9.16
CA ARG A 145 2.28 25.44 -9.63
C ARG A 145 2.31 24.11 -10.39
N GLU A 146 3.27 23.93 -11.31
CA GLU A 146 3.35 22.75 -12.17
C GLU A 146 3.75 21.48 -11.43
N GLU A 147 4.43 21.61 -10.29
CA GLU A 147 4.68 20.47 -9.42
C GLU A 147 3.43 20.12 -8.58
N ILE A 148 2.76 21.13 -7.98
CA ILE A 148 1.58 20.89 -7.14
C ILE A 148 0.40 20.34 -7.94
N LYS A 149 0.26 20.65 -9.22
CA LYS A 149 -0.73 20.02 -10.11
C LYS A 149 -0.58 18.49 -10.22
N LYS A 150 0.58 17.95 -9.89
CA LYS A 150 0.83 16.50 -9.88
C LYS A 150 0.43 15.85 -8.57
N TRP A 151 0.22 16.63 -7.50
CA TRP A 151 -0.16 16.14 -6.20
C TRP A 151 -1.66 15.86 -6.11
N TYR A 152 -2.06 15.08 -5.07
CA TYR A 152 -3.45 14.81 -4.73
C TYR A 152 -3.69 15.27 -3.31
N PHE A 153 -4.80 15.96 -3.08
CA PHE A 153 -5.24 16.39 -1.76
C PHE A 153 -6.43 15.55 -1.34
N GLU A 154 -6.25 14.70 -0.35
CA GLU A 154 -7.28 13.84 0.20
C GLU A 154 -7.79 14.43 1.51
N VAL A 155 -9.11 14.52 1.67
CA VAL A 155 -9.69 15.15 2.85
C VAL A 155 -10.03 14.12 3.89
N TRP A 156 -9.30 14.15 5.03
CA TRP A 156 -9.50 13.31 6.20
C TRP A 156 -9.07 11.84 5.99
N ASN A 157 -9.41 10.98 7.01
CA ASN A 157 -9.21 9.54 7.03
C ASN A 157 -10.38 8.86 7.73
N GLU A 158 -11.02 7.88 7.09
CA GLU A 158 -12.09 7.01 7.61
C GLU A 158 -13.19 7.77 8.39
N PRO A 159 -13.82 8.78 7.79
CA PRO A 159 -14.86 9.56 8.49
C PRO A 159 -16.13 8.77 8.79
N ASP A 160 -16.31 7.60 8.18
CA ASP A 160 -17.39 6.64 8.41
C ASP A 160 -17.13 5.69 9.59
N HIS A 161 -15.94 5.78 10.20
CA HIS A 161 -15.54 4.88 11.28
C HIS A 161 -15.49 5.60 12.64
N PRO A 162 -16.10 5.03 13.72
CA PRO A 162 -16.24 5.70 15.03
C PRO A 162 -14.91 6.03 15.73
N ALA A 163 -13.81 5.38 15.33
CA ALA A 163 -12.51 5.67 15.89
C ALA A 163 -11.89 6.93 15.27
N PHE A 164 -12.12 7.19 13.98
CA PHE A 164 -11.44 8.22 13.21
C PHE A 164 -12.20 9.53 13.04
N PHE A 165 -13.47 9.55 13.41
CA PHE A 165 -14.28 10.77 13.32
C PHE A 165 -15.35 10.80 14.40
N THR A 166 -15.41 11.90 15.18
CA THR A 166 -16.38 12.01 16.29
C THR A 166 -17.83 12.09 15.83
N GLU A 167 -18.07 12.60 14.64
CA GLU A 167 -19.40 12.79 14.06
C GLU A 167 -19.74 11.71 13.00
N TYR A 168 -19.11 10.53 13.08
CA TYR A 168 -19.17 9.46 12.07
C TYR A 168 -20.60 8.97 11.74
N GLU A 169 -21.56 9.13 12.66
CA GLU A 169 -22.98 8.80 12.41
C GLU A 169 -23.69 9.86 11.54
N ASN A 170 -23.07 11.03 11.35
CA ASN A 170 -23.63 12.14 10.62
C ASN A 170 -22.77 12.50 9.39
N MET A 171 -23.06 11.86 8.26
CA MET A 171 -22.37 12.06 7.00
C MET A 171 -22.31 13.53 6.56
N GLU A 172 -23.35 14.33 6.86
CA GLU A 172 -23.40 15.77 6.52
C GLU A 172 -22.30 16.56 7.25
N LYS A 173 -21.83 16.09 8.42
CA LYS A 173 -20.70 16.73 9.12
C LYS A 173 -19.38 16.51 8.41
N TYR A 174 -19.19 15.32 7.86
CA TYR A 174 -18.05 15.10 6.99
C TYR A 174 -18.16 15.92 5.70
N PHE A 175 -19.35 16.00 5.10
CA PHE A 175 -19.55 16.81 3.90
C PHE A 175 -19.23 18.28 4.15
N GLU A 176 -19.60 18.84 5.30
CA GLU A 176 -19.23 20.20 5.70
C GLU A 176 -17.69 20.38 5.77
N LEU A 177 -16.99 19.40 6.36
CA LEU A 177 -15.52 19.39 6.45
C LEU A 177 -14.86 19.29 5.07
N TYR A 178 -15.37 18.36 4.24
CA TYR A 178 -14.89 18.12 2.88
C TYR A 178 -15.09 19.35 1.98
N ASP A 179 -16.31 19.87 1.92
CA ASP A 179 -16.66 21.02 1.08
C ASP A 179 -15.73 22.21 1.38
N THR A 180 -15.52 22.46 2.68
CA THR A 180 -14.66 23.56 3.13
C THR A 180 -13.22 23.35 2.66
N ALA A 181 -12.66 22.15 2.82
CA ALA A 181 -11.31 21.85 2.37
C ALA A 181 -11.18 21.87 0.84
N ALA A 182 -12.15 21.30 0.12
CA ALA A 182 -12.15 21.25 -1.34
C ALA A 182 -12.19 22.65 -1.96
N PHE A 183 -13.04 23.53 -1.43
CA PHE A 183 -13.07 24.93 -1.86
C PHE A 183 -11.81 25.69 -1.46
N ALA A 184 -11.20 25.39 -0.30
CA ALA A 184 -9.92 25.99 0.10
C ALA A 184 -8.79 25.62 -0.86
N VAL A 185 -8.66 24.36 -1.25
CA VAL A 185 -7.69 23.90 -2.26
C VAL A 185 -7.92 24.62 -3.59
N ARG A 186 -9.17 24.64 -4.07
CA ARG A 186 -9.55 25.27 -5.35
C ARG A 186 -9.46 26.80 -5.35
N SER A 187 -9.50 27.43 -4.17
CA SER A 187 -9.31 28.88 -4.06
C SER A 187 -7.88 29.32 -4.40
N VAL A 188 -6.91 28.41 -4.22
CA VAL A 188 -5.50 28.67 -4.58
C VAL A 188 -5.27 28.44 -6.06
N ASP A 189 -5.74 27.31 -6.60
CA ASP A 189 -5.68 27.04 -8.04
C ASP A 189 -6.80 26.07 -8.46
N ALA A 190 -7.52 26.44 -9.53
CA ALA A 190 -8.64 25.65 -10.04
C ALA A 190 -8.25 24.29 -10.64
N GLU A 191 -6.98 24.03 -10.91
CA GLU A 191 -6.49 22.76 -11.47
C GLU A 191 -5.91 21.81 -10.41
N TYR A 192 -5.86 22.22 -9.13
CA TYR A 192 -5.36 21.31 -8.06
C TYR A 192 -6.40 20.24 -7.75
N ARG A 193 -5.92 19.01 -7.61
CA ARG A 193 -6.76 17.81 -7.51
C ARG A 193 -7.12 17.51 -6.07
N VAL A 194 -8.41 17.52 -5.76
CA VAL A 194 -8.94 17.20 -4.43
C VAL A 194 -9.95 16.06 -4.49
N GLY A 195 -9.95 15.19 -3.49
CA GLY A 195 -10.85 14.04 -3.42
C GLY A 195 -10.99 13.47 -2.02
N GLY A 196 -11.74 12.40 -1.93
CA GLY A 196 -12.14 11.68 -0.74
C GLY A 196 -13.19 10.62 -1.09
N PRO A 197 -13.95 10.11 -0.13
CA PRO A 197 -13.97 10.44 1.29
C PRO A 197 -12.98 9.66 2.16
N SER A 198 -12.11 8.83 1.58
CA SER A 198 -11.16 7.97 2.31
C SER A 198 -11.83 7.10 3.38
N THR A 199 -12.96 6.50 3.01
CA THR A 199 -13.77 5.68 3.93
C THR A 199 -13.14 4.34 4.26
N ALA A 200 -13.39 3.81 5.45
CA ALA A 200 -12.98 2.46 5.85
C ALA A 200 -13.64 1.37 4.98
N ALA A 201 -14.82 1.69 4.40
CA ALA A 201 -15.57 0.83 3.50
C ALA A 201 -16.33 1.67 2.45
N PRO A 202 -16.72 1.11 1.30
CA PRO A 202 -17.27 1.88 0.19
C PRO A 202 -18.72 2.36 0.37
N ASP A 203 -19.33 2.18 1.54
CA ASP A 203 -20.77 2.39 1.76
C ASP A 203 -21.23 3.84 1.54
N TRP A 204 -20.36 4.82 1.80
CA TRP A 204 -20.68 6.24 1.63
C TRP A 204 -20.50 6.79 0.22
N LEU A 205 -19.81 6.08 -0.66
CA LEU A 205 -19.34 6.63 -1.94
C LEU A 205 -20.46 7.16 -2.82
N CYS A 206 -21.58 6.45 -2.96
CA CYS A 206 -22.71 6.91 -3.77
C CYS A 206 -23.29 8.23 -3.25
N SER A 207 -23.49 8.33 -1.92
CA SER A 207 -24.03 9.53 -1.27
C SER A 207 -23.08 10.71 -1.38
N PHE A 208 -21.79 10.45 -1.21
CA PHE A 208 -20.73 11.45 -1.32
C PHE A 208 -20.59 12.01 -2.75
N ILE A 209 -20.54 11.16 -3.76
CA ILE A 209 -20.48 11.58 -5.17
C ILE A 209 -21.71 12.39 -5.54
N LYS A 210 -22.90 11.94 -5.10
CA LYS A 210 -24.15 12.64 -5.32
C LYS A 210 -24.12 14.04 -4.69
N HIS A 211 -23.71 14.15 -3.42
CA HIS A 211 -23.55 15.42 -2.72
C HIS A 211 -22.64 16.38 -3.48
N CYS A 212 -21.43 15.95 -3.85
CA CYS A 212 -20.48 16.80 -4.57
C CYS A 212 -21.06 17.33 -5.88
N ARG A 213 -21.80 16.50 -6.62
CA ARG A 213 -22.43 16.92 -7.88
C ARG A 213 -23.58 17.91 -7.65
N GLU A 214 -24.48 17.64 -6.72
CA GLU A 214 -25.63 18.49 -6.44
C GLU A 214 -25.24 19.86 -5.89
N LYS A 215 -24.14 19.91 -5.14
CA LYS A 215 -23.63 21.15 -4.53
C LYS A 215 -22.50 21.81 -5.33
N ASN A 216 -22.09 21.22 -6.47
CA ASN A 216 -20.95 21.66 -7.26
C ASN A 216 -19.64 21.76 -6.45
N VAL A 217 -19.42 20.82 -5.53
CA VAL A 217 -18.19 20.72 -4.76
C VAL A 217 -17.11 20.04 -5.61
N PRO A 218 -15.87 20.54 -5.65
CA PRO A 218 -14.78 19.90 -6.38
C PRO A 218 -14.55 18.45 -5.96
N LEU A 219 -14.46 17.54 -6.94
CA LEU A 219 -14.17 16.12 -6.72
C LEU A 219 -13.43 15.57 -7.96
N ASP A 220 -12.15 15.28 -7.83
CA ASP A 220 -11.30 14.79 -8.92
C ASP A 220 -11.03 13.29 -8.86
N PHE A 221 -11.09 12.70 -7.67
CA PHE A 221 -10.95 11.27 -7.43
C PHE A 221 -11.79 10.82 -6.23
N VAL A 222 -12.16 9.56 -6.23
CA VAL A 222 -12.85 8.92 -5.09
C VAL A 222 -11.86 8.03 -4.38
N SER A 223 -11.78 8.12 -3.05
CA SER A 223 -10.91 7.26 -2.25
C SER A 223 -11.68 6.46 -1.19
N THR A 224 -11.19 5.26 -0.93
CA THR A 224 -11.67 4.34 0.10
C THR A 224 -10.60 3.32 0.45
N HIS A 225 -10.82 2.52 1.50
CA HIS A 225 -9.89 1.46 1.92
C HIS A 225 -10.46 0.07 1.61
N SER A 226 -9.58 -0.93 1.56
CA SER A 226 -9.98 -2.32 1.37
C SER A 226 -8.96 -3.27 1.99
N TYR A 227 -9.41 -4.12 2.89
CA TYR A 227 -8.56 -5.10 3.57
C TYR A 227 -9.09 -6.52 3.39
N GLY A 228 -8.17 -7.49 3.38
CA GLY A 228 -8.47 -8.90 3.12
C GLY A 228 -8.98 -9.68 4.33
N VAL A 229 -9.35 -9.02 5.43
CA VAL A 229 -9.86 -9.69 6.64
C VAL A 229 -11.24 -9.20 7.04
N LYS A 230 -11.93 -10.01 7.82
CA LYS A 230 -13.19 -9.66 8.49
C LYS A 230 -13.22 -10.19 9.92
N GLY A 231 -13.93 -9.46 10.78
CA GLY A 231 -14.22 -9.92 12.12
C GLY A 231 -15.31 -11.00 12.11
N PHE A 232 -15.07 -12.10 12.83
CA PHE A 232 -16.02 -13.17 13.08
C PHE A 232 -16.11 -13.46 14.57
N PHE A 233 -17.11 -14.22 14.99
CA PHE A 233 -17.15 -14.79 16.33
C PHE A 233 -16.80 -16.29 16.22
N ASP A 234 -15.87 -16.74 17.06
CA ASP A 234 -15.52 -18.15 17.15
C ASP A 234 -16.59 -18.97 17.91
N ASP A 235 -16.39 -20.29 18.03
CA ASP A 235 -17.32 -21.18 18.72
C ASP A 235 -17.49 -20.85 20.22
N ASN A 236 -16.57 -20.08 20.81
CA ASN A 236 -16.63 -19.61 22.20
C ASN A 236 -17.30 -18.24 22.31
N GLY A 237 -17.64 -17.59 21.19
CA GLY A 237 -18.20 -16.25 21.12
C GLY A 237 -17.15 -15.14 21.24
N GLU A 238 -15.87 -15.45 21.06
CA GLU A 238 -14.78 -14.46 21.02
C GLU A 238 -14.64 -13.88 19.62
N LYS A 239 -14.46 -12.54 19.54
CA LYS A 239 -14.23 -11.87 18.25
C LYS A 239 -12.82 -12.16 17.75
N ILE A 240 -12.74 -12.78 16.60
CA ILE A 240 -11.49 -13.09 15.90
C ILE A 240 -11.41 -12.32 14.57
N LEU A 241 -10.19 -12.13 14.06
CA LEU A 241 -9.94 -11.72 12.68
C LEU A 241 -9.61 -12.96 11.85
N SER A 242 -10.22 -13.05 10.68
CA SER A 242 -9.97 -14.12 9.73
C SER A 242 -9.82 -13.58 8.31
N LEU A 243 -8.82 -14.07 7.61
CA LEU A 243 -8.65 -13.79 6.19
C LEU A 243 -9.90 -14.23 5.41
N LEU A 244 -10.31 -13.37 4.51
CA LEU A 244 -11.28 -13.69 3.48
C LEU A 244 -10.61 -14.46 2.34
N PRO A 245 -11.37 -15.21 1.54
CA PRO A 245 -10.87 -15.72 0.27
C PRO A 245 -10.19 -14.62 -0.53
N VAL A 246 -9.01 -14.89 -1.11
CA VAL A 246 -8.19 -13.87 -1.79
C VAL A 246 -8.95 -13.18 -2.94
N GLY A 247 -9.96 -13.84 -3.51
CA GLY A 247 -10.85 -13.26 -4.54
C GLY A 247 -11.84 -12.20 -4.01
N ASP A 248 -12.10 -12.16 -2.71
CA ASP A 248 -13.12 -11.26 -2.15
C ASP A 248 -12.66 -9.79 -2.21
N ILE A 249 -11.41 -9.50 -1.85
CA ILE A 249 -10.86 -8.14 -2.00
C ILE A 249 -10.83 -7.72 -3.47
N VAL A 250 -10.48 -8.62 -4.38
CA VAL A 250 -10.50 -8.36 -5.83
C VAL A 250 -11.93 -8.02 -6.30
N SER A 251 -12.91 -8.78 -5.85
CA SER A 251 -14.32 -8.55 -6.18
C SER A 251 -14.81 -7.20 -5.64
N ALA A 252 -14.47 -6.86 -4.40
CA ALA A 252 -14.82 -5.57 -3.78
C ALA A 252 -14.21 -4.39 -4.55
N VAL A 253 -12.92 -4.47 -4.88
CA VAL A 253 -12.22 -3.42 -5.65
C VAL A 253 -12.83 -3.26 -7.05
N LYS A 254 -13.14 -4.35 -7.74
CA LYS A 254 -13.79 -4.30 -9.06
C LYS A 254 -15.18 -3.67 -9.01
N GLN A 255 -16.00 -4.01 -8.00
CA GLN A 255 -17.32 -3.42 -7.82
C GLN A 255 -17.24 -1.93 -7.55
N THR A 256 -16.36 -1.51 -6.64
CA THR A 256 -16.12 -0.09 -6.34
C THR A 256 -15.55 0.67 -7.53
N GLY A 257 -14.62 0.07 -8.27
CA GLY A 257 -14.07 0.65 -9.50
C GLY A 257 -15.12 0.84 -10.59
N ASN A 258 -16.04 -0.10 -10.76
CA ASN A 258 -17.15 0.05 -11.71
C ASN A 258 -18.08 1.19 -11.30
N LEU A 259 -18.45 1.28 -10.01
CA LEU A 259 -19.22 2.40 -9.48
C LEU A 259 -18.54 3.76 -9.81
N CYS A 260 -17.25 3.90 -9.54
CA CYS A 260 -16.51 5.13 -9.83
C CYS A 260 -16.49 5.44 -11.34
N LYS A 261 -16.28 4.43 -12.19
CA LYS A 261 -16.31 4.56 -13.67
C LYS A 261 -17.67 5.03 -14.20
N GLU A 262 -18.78 4.54 -13.66
CA GLU A 262 -20.13 5.00 -14.01
C GLU A 262 -20.31 6.51 -13.74
N HIS A 263 -19.53 7.01 -12.79
CA HIS A 263 -19.49 8.42 -12.46
C HIS A 263 -18.36 9.21 -13.14
N GLY A 264 -17.52 8.57 -13.97
CA GLY A 264 -16.39 9.22 -14.65
C GLY A 264 -15.28 9.67 -13.71
N LEU A 265 -15.14 9.02 -12.53
CA LEU A 265 -14.16 9.34 -11.50
C LEU A 265 -13.13 8.22 -11.35
N PRO A 266 -11.86 8.53 -11.15
CA PRO A 266 -10.86 7.53 -10.79
C PRO A 266 -11.06 7.04 -9.34
N LEU A 267 -10.85 5.72 -9.12
CA LEU A 267 -10.81 5.11 -7.80
C LEU A 267 -9.39 5.07 -7.28
N PHE A 268 -9.18 5.54 -6.06
CA PHE A 268 -7.96 5.39 -5.27
C PHE A 268 -8.24 4.51 -4.05
N LEU A 269 -7.52 3.41 -3.92
CA LEU A 269 -7.44 2.70 -2.64
C LEU A 269 -6.27 3.28 -1.87
N THR A 270 -6.57 4.22 -1.00
CA THR A 270 -5.55 4.97 -0.26
C THR A 270 -4.96 4.18 0.91
N GLU A 271 -5.61 3.07 1.27
CA GLU A 271 -5.06 2.00 2.09
C GLU A 271 -5.58 0.63 1.62
N TRP A 272 -4.69 -0.35 1.56
CA TRP A 272 -5.04 -1.75 1.37
C TRP A 272 -3.93 -2.68 1.86
N SER A 273 -4.29 -3.82 2.40
CA SER A 273 -3.38 -4.94 2.67
C SER A 273 -4.17 -6.21 3.00
N SER A 274 -3.46 -7.28 3.40
CA SER A 274 -4.09 -8.52 3.83
C SER A 274 -4.91 -8.37 5.11
N SER A 275 -4.55 -7.46 6.02
CA SER A 275 -5.27 -7.22 7.28
C SER A 275 -5.19 -5.75 7.69
N PHE A 276 -6.25 -5.22 8.30
CA PHE A 276 -6.26 -3.88 8.91
C PHE A 276 -5.66 -3.85 10.31
N SER A 277 -5.26 -4.97 10.85
CA SER A 277 -4.69 -5.03 12.20
C SER A 277 -3.19 -4.76 12.17
N PRO A 278 -2.68 -3.78 12.94
CA PRO A 278 -1.24 -3.47 13.00
C PRO A 278 -0.41 -4.54 13.75
N GLN A 279 -1.04 -5.64 14.14
CA GLN A 279 -0.42 -6.77 14.85
C GLN A 279 -0.96 -8.10 14.33
N ASP A 280 -1.08 -8.24 13.02
CA ASP A 280 -1.51 -9.49 12.39
C ASP A 280 -0.31 -10.20 11.75
N PRO A 281 0.12 -11.37 12.28
CA PRO A 281 1.30 -12.07 11.82
C PRO A 281 1.28 -12.45 10.33
N VAL A 282 0.13 -12.41 9.66
CA VAL A 282 0.03 -12.62 8.21
C VAL A 282 0.96 -11.70 7.43
N HIS A 283 1.16 -10.46 7.90
CA HIS A 283 2.04 -9.48 7.28
C HIS A 283 3.52 -9.89 7.29
N ASP A 284 3.93 -10.74 8.22
CA ASP A 284 5.31 -11.20 8.35
C ASP A 284 5.60 -12.44 7.49
N THR A 285 4.55 -13.08 6.95
CA THR A 285 4.65 -14.37 6.24
C THR A 285 4.74 -14.20 4.72
N TYR A 286 5.24 -15.24 4.04
CA TYR A 286 5.27 -15.27 2.56
C TYR A 286 3.85 -15.33 1.94
N PHE A 287 2.80 -15.69 2.71
CA PHE A 287 1.42 -15.56 2.24
C PHE A 287 1.06 -14.11 1.93
N GLY A 288 1.55 -13.13 2.73
CA GLY A 288 1.36 -11.71 2.46
C GLY A 288 1.88 -11.28 1.07
N ALA A 289 3.01 -11.85 0.63
CA ALA A 289 3.54 -11.61 -0.71
C ALA A 289 2.63 -12.17 -1.82
N ILE A 290 2.12 -13.39 -1.63
CA ILE A 290 1.18 -14.01 -2.57
C ILE A 290 -0.12 -13.21 -2.66
N PHE A 291 -0.62 -12.74 -1.52
CA PHE A 291 -1.80 -11.87 -1.44
C PHE A 291 -1.61 -10.60 -2.26
N ILE A 292 -0.44 -9.95 -2.14
CA ILE A 292 -0.09 -8.75 -2.91
C ILE A 292 -0.10 -9.04 -4.41
N LEU A 293 0.63 -10.07 -4.86
CA LEU A 293 0.73 -10.42 -6.28
C LEU A 293 -0.65 -10.71 -6.89
N ASN A 294 -1.45 -11.50 -6.20
CA ASN A 294 -2.79 -11.84 -6.66
C ASN A 294 -3.71 -10.63 -6.73
N THR A 295 -3.75 -9.82 -5.67
CA THR A 295 -4.60 -8.64 -5.62
C THR A 295 -4.23 -7.66 -6.73
N LEU A 296 -2.95 -7.34 -6.88
CA LEU A 296 -2.49 -6.42 -7.91
C LEU A 296 -2.69 -6.95 -9.33
N LYS A 297 -2.49 -8.25 -9.59
CA LYS A 297 -2.77 -8.82 -10.93
C LYS A 297 -4.24 -8.66 -11.32
N HIS A 298 -5.14 -9.00 -10.41
CA HIS A 298 -6.56 -9.10 -10.71
C HIS A 298 -7.34 -7.79 -10.55
N CYS A 299 -6.76 -6.77 -9.90
CA CYS A 299 -7.37 -5.43 -9.79
C CYS A 299 -6.92 -4.46 -10.89
N SER A 300 -6.01 -4.86 -11.79
CA SER A 300 -5.57 -4.01 -12.91
C SER A 300 -6.75 -3.43 -13.68
N GLY A 301 -6.70 -2.14 -13.96
CA GLY A 301 -7.76 -1.39 -14.63
C GLY A 301 -9.02 -1.12 -13.78
N SER A 302 -9.07 -1.53 -12.50
CA SER A 302 -10.20 -1.25 -11.60
C SER A 302 -9.96 -0.06 -10.69
N ALA A 303 -8.71 0.19 -10.30
CA ALA A 303 -8.29 1.37 -9.57
C ALA A 303 -7.09 2.02 -10.28
N GLN A 304 -6.97 3.34 -10.18
CA GLN A 304 -5.82 4.08 -10.73
C GLN A 304 -4.65 4.15 -9.74
N LEU A 305 -4.93 4.03 -8.47
CA LEU A 305 -3.94 4.08 -7.42
C LEU A 305 -4.33 3.10 -6.31
N MET A 306 -3.35 2.30 -5.87
CA MET A 306 -3.50 1.38 -4.74
C MET A 306 -2.30 1.54 -3.79
N SER A 307 -2.50 2.26 -2.69
CA SER A 307 -1.48 2.50 -1.67
C SER A 307 -1.39 1.33 -0.70
N TYR A 308 -0.39 0.46 -0.86
CA TYR A 308 -0.17 -0.64 0.09
C TYR A 308 0.19 -0.09 1.49
N TRP A 309 -0.49 -0.54 2.51
CA TRP A 309 -0.34 -0.12 3.89
C TRP A 309 0.54 -1.11 4.65
N THR A 310 1.86 -0.84 4.89
CA THR A 310 2.73 0.32 4.65
C THR A 310 4.14 -0.08 4.16
N TYR A 311 5.08 0.88 3.95
CA TYR A 311 6.45 0.53 3.53
C TYR A 311 7.34 0.07 4.70
N THR A 312 7.06 0.48 5.93
CA THR A 312 7.91 0.23 7.10
C THR A 312 7.11 -0.08 8.35
N ASP A 313 7.67 -0.91 9.23
CA ASP A 313 7.17 -1.13 10.59
C ASP A 313 7.63 -0.07 11.60
N ILE A 314 8.27 1.01 11.16
CA ILE A 314 8.35 2.23 11.96
C ILE A 314 6.96 2.86 11.94
N PHE A 315 6.09 2.36 12.79
CA PHE A 315 4.66 2.60 12.76
C PHE A 315 4.08 2.44 14.18
N GLU A 316 3.48 3.49 14.72
CA GLU A 316 3.21 3.60 16.15
C GLU A 316 1.72 3.82 16.48
N GLU A 317 0.78 3.20 15.76
CA GLU A 317 -0.65 3.29 16.13
C GLU A 317 -0.94 2.79 17.55
N LEU A 318 -0.38 1.64 17.88
CA LEU A 318 -0.50 1.01 19.20
C LEU A 318 0.73 1.24 20.09
N GLY A 319 1.61 2.16 19.70
CA GLY A 319 2.91 2.43 20.31
C GLY A 319 4.07 1.84 19.51
N PRO A 320 5.31 2.07 19.97
CA PRO A 320 6.50 1.57 19.31
C PRO A 320 6.50 0.03 19.17
N PRO A 321 6.99 -0.52 18.06
CA PRO A 321 7.10 -1.97 17.91
C PRO A 321 8.07 -2.55 18.93
N MET A 322 7.63 -3.57 19.66
CA MET A 322 8.43 -4.21 20.74
C MET A 322 9.28 -5.36 20.22
N THR A 323 8.94 -5.92 19.07
CA THR A 323 9.67 -7.02 18.42
C THR A 323 9.78 -6.75 16.91
N PRO A 324 10.80 -7.28 16.20
CA PRO A 324 10.96 -7.09 14.76
C PRO A 324 9.81 -7.65 13.93
N PHE A 325 9.22 -8.76 14.40
CA PHE A 325 8.12 -9.45 13.73
C PHE A 325 6.90 -9.50 14.68
N HIS A 326 6.16 -8.42 14.70
CA HIS A 326 4.97 -8.25 15.52
C HIS A 326 3.67 -8.25 14.70
N GLY A 327 3.77 -8.57 13.41
CA GLY A 327 2.64 -8.51 12.49
C GLY A 327 2.35 -7.09 11.99
N GLY A 328 3.32 -6.20 12.00
CA GLY A 328 3.21 -4.83 11.48
C GLY A 328 2.99 -4.82 9.96
N PHE A 329 2.45 -3.71 9.46
CA PHE A 329 2.06 -3.54 8.05
C PHE A 329 3.23 -3.45 7.08
N GLY A 330 4.42 -3.08 7.56
CA GLY A 330 5.58 -2.73 6.74
C GLY A 330 6.03 -3.85 5.81
N ILE A 331 6.47 -3.48 4.62
CA ILE A 331 7.23 -4.41 3.76
C ILE A 331 8.67 -4.59 4.28
N LEU A 332 9.13 -3.67 5.13
CA LEU A 332 10.37 -3.77 5.92
C LEU A 332 10.02 -3.73 7.41
N THR A 333 10.75 -4.49 8.23
CA THR A 333 10.66 -4.35 9.70
C THR A 333 11.19 -2.99 10.16
N ALA A 334 10.93 -2.62 11.42
CA ALA A 334 11.51 -1.41 11.99
C ALA A 334 13.06 -1.38 11.96
N ASN A 335 13.68 -2.55 11.95
CA ASN A 335 15.14 -2.71 11.78
C ASN A 335 15.61 -2.70 10.31
N GLY A 336 14.71 -2.55 9.35
CA GLY A 336 15.04 -2.55 7.91
C GLY A 336 15.23 -3.94 7.31
N ILE A 337 14.83 -5.01 8.00
CA ILE A 337 14.88 -6.39 7.47
C ILE A 337 13.74 -6.57 6.47
N LYS A 338 14.05 -7.12 5.30
CA LYS A 338 13.07 -7.36 4.24
C LYS A 338 12.09 -8.44 4.65
N LYS A 339 10.79 -8.12 4.59
CA LYS A 339 9.72 -9.11 4.70
C LYS A 339 9.40 -9.71 3.32
N PRO A 340 8.69 -10.83 3.23
CA PRO A 340 8.24 -11.39 1.95
C PRO A 340 7.51 -10.39 1.04
N ALA A 341 6.72 -9.49 1.62
CA ALA A 341 6.01 -8.43 0.92
C ALA A 341 6.94 -7.50 0.11
N PHE A 342 8.15 -7.19 0.61
CA PHE A 342 9.16 -6.44 -0.13
C PHE A 342 9.51 -7.13 -1.46
N HIS A 343 9.67 -8.45 -1.42
CA HIS A 343 10.03 -9.21 -2.63
C HIS A 343 8.89 -9.25 -3.65
N ALA A 344 7.63 -9.23 -3.22
CA ALA A 344 6.51 -9.12 -4.16
C ALA A 344 6.61 -7.84 -5.00
N PHE A 345 6.82 -6.68 -4.37
CA PHE A 345 7.00 -5.42 -5.08
C PHE A 345 8.30 -5.39 -5.91
N ARG A 346 9.39 -5.95 -5.39
CA ARG A 346 10.65 -6.06 -6.13
C ARG A 346 10.49 -6.91 -7.41
N PHE A 347 9.79 -8.03 -7.34
CA PHE A 347 9.51 -8.86 -8.51
C PHE A 347 8.64 -8.13 -9.54
N LEU A 348 7.56 -7.48 -9.08
CA LEU A 348 6.71 -6.67 -9.97
C LEU A 348 7.51 -5.55 -10.64
N SER A 349 8.34 -4.84 -9.88
CA SER A 349 9.18 -3.76 -10.40
C SER A 349 10.21 -4.25 -11.42
N SER A 350 10.66 -5.51 -11.31
CA SER A 350 11.63 -6.10 -12.22
C SER A 350 11.05 -6.45 -13.60
N LEU A 351 9.73 -6.53 -13.77
CA LEU A 351 9.09 -6.86 -15.05
C LEU A 351 9.38 -5.79 -16.11
N PHE A 352 9.40 -6.19 -17.39
CA PHE A 352 9.53 -5.28 -18.52
C PHE A 352 8.19 -4.62 -18.88
N ASP A 353 8.24 -3.57 -19.68
CA ASP A 353 7.03 -2.83 -20.10
C ASP A 353 6.18 -3.58 -21.12
N LYS A 354 6.77 -4.44 -21.95
CA LYS A 354 6.04 -5.23 -22.94
C LYS A 354 5.53 -6.51 -22.30
N GLU A 355 4.22 -6.61 -22.07
CA GLU A 355 3.55 -7.81 -21.58
C GLU A 355 3.18 -8.73 -22.75
N LEU A 356 3.43 -10.02 -22.61
CA LEU A 356 3.05 -11.06 -23.55
C LEU A 356 1.77 -11.76 -23.09
N GLU A 357 1.01 -12.34 -24.04
CA GLU A 357 -0.13 -13.19 -23.74
C GLU A 357 0.31 -14.45 -23.00
N CYS A 358 -0.37 -14.77 -21.92
CA CYS A 358 -0.16 -15.98 -21.10
C CYS A 358 -1.50 -16.59 -20.76
N ASP A 359 -1.61 -17.93 -20.86
CA ASP A 359 -2.83 -18.68 -20.54
C ASP A 359 -3.09 -18.88 -19.05
N ASP A 360 -2.17 -18.42 -18.21
CA ASP A 360 -2.24 -18.57 -16.76
C ASP A 360 -2.57 -17.22 -16.08
N GLU A 361 -3.65 -17.19 -15.32
CA GLU A 361 -4.13 -15.98 -14.64
C GLU A 361 -3.24 -15.51 -13.46
N ASN A 362 -2.41 -16.42 -12.92
CA ASN A 362 -1.47 -16.15 -11.82
C ASN A 362 -0.03 -16.04 -12.33
N ALA A 363 0.14 -15.46 -13.50
CA ALA A 363 1.44 -15.21 -14.10
C ALA A 363 1.50 -13.87 -14.83
N TYR A 364 2.69 -13.28 -14.89
CA TYR A 364 3.08 -12.24 -15.82
C TYR A 364 4.22 -12.78 -16.68
N VAL A 365 4.17 -12.50 -17.98
CA VAL A 365 5.27 -12.76 -18.91
C VAL A 365 5.58 -11.47 -19.63
N THR A 366 6.82 -11.02 -19.56
CA THR A 366 7.25 -9.76 -20.17
C THR A 366 8.54 -9.95 -20.97
N GLU A 367 8.77 -9.10 -21.95
CA GLU A 367 9.91 -9.22 -22.87
C GLU A 367 10.57 -7.86 -23.11
N CYS A 368 11.90 -7.87 -23.20
CA CYS A 368 12.71 -6.75 -23.68
C CYS A 368 13.99 -7.26 -24.32
N ASP A 369 14.25 -6.86 -25.56
CA ASP A 369 15.49 -7.17 -26.30
C ASP A 369 15.89 -8.65 -26.28
N GLY A 370 14.91 -9.56 -26.32
CA GLY A 370 15.09 -11.01 -26.29
C GLY A 370 15.27 -11.62 -24.89
N GLU A 371 15.29 -10.83 -23.84
CA GLU A 371 15.19 -11.30 -22.45
C GLU A 371 13.72 -11.47 -22.07
N ILE A 372 13.37 -12.64 -21.52
CA ILE A 372 12.03 -12.95 -21.03
C ILE A 372 12.04 -12.97 -19.51
N ARG A 373 11.11 -12.25 -18.89
CA ARG A 373 10.87 -12.31 -17.45
C ARG A 373 9.48 -12.86 -17.15
N VAL A 374 9.45 -13.89 -16.32
CA VAL A 374 8.23 -14.56 -15.91
C VAL A 374 8.11 -14.45 -14.39
N LEU A 375 7.01 -13.87 -13.93
CA LEU A 375 6.62 -13.88 -12.52
C LEU A 375 5.36 -14.73 -12.40
N LEU A 376 5.43 -15.78 -11.59
CA LEU A 376 4.31 -16.69 -11.37
C LEU A 376 4.20 -17.05 -9.89
N TRP A 377 2.99 -17.38 -9.45
CA TRP A 377 2.73 -17.77 -8.06
C TRP A 377 1.63 -18.80 -7.95
N ASN A 378 1.63 -19.51 -6.83
CA ASN A 378 0.57 -20.42 -6.41
C ASN A 378 -0.12 -19.87 -5.18
N ILE A 379 -1.45 -20.02 -5.12
CA ILE A 379 -2.23 -19.62 -3.96
C ILE A 379 -2.65 -20.86 -3.20
N VAL A 380 -2.23 -20.95 -1.95
CA VAL A 380 -2.75 -21.93 -1.00
C VAL A 380 -3.43 -21.13 0.11
N SER A 381 -4.74 -21.01 -0.01
CA SER A 381 -5.52 -20.29 0.99
C SER A 381 -5.47 -20.99 2.35
N PRO A 382 -5.39 -20.23 3.45
CA PRO A 382 -5.61 -20.78 4.78
C PRO A 382 -7.05 -21.29 4.90
N PRO A 383 -7.36 -22.12 5.91
CA PRO A 383 -8.74 -22.48 6.19
C PRO A 383 -9.61 -21.25 6.48
N GLU A 384 -10.89 -21.31 6.14
CA GLU A 384 -11.82 -20.23 6.42
C GLU A 384 -12.17 -20.13 7.91
N LYS A 385 -12.51 -18.91 8.37
CA LYS A 385 -12.98 -18.62 9.74
C LYS A 385 -12.02 -19.10 10.84
N ILE A 386 -10.74 -18.98 10.59
CA ILE A 386 -9.70 -19.23 11.60
C ILE A 386 -9.30 -17.92 12.28
N ASN A 387 -8.72 -18.06 13.48
CA ASN A 387 -8.05 -16.92 14.11
C ASN A 387 -6.68 -16.72 13.45
N ASP A 388 -6.55 -15.67 12.62
CA ASP A 388 -5.31 -15.38 11.88
C ASP A 388 -4.11 -15.21 12.82
N ARG A 389 -4.33 -14.53 13.95
CA ARG A 389 -3.27 -14.31 14.94
C ARG A 389 -2.70 -15.61 15.50
N GLU A 390 -3.52 -16.65 15.64
CA GLU A 390 -3.06 -17.97 16.10
C GLU A 390 -2.49 -18.83 14.96
N TYR A 391 -3.06 -18.72 13.78
CA TYR A 391 -2.65 -19.52 12.62
C TYR A 391 -1.28 -19.08 12.10
N PHE A 392 -1.08 -17.78 11.91
CA PHE A 392 0.13 -17.21 11.33
C PHE A 392 1.28 -17.02 12.33
N LYS A 393 1.04 -17.15 13.64
CA LYS A 393 2.14 -17.22 14.64
C LYS A 393 2.99 -18.49 14.54
N LYS A 394 2.55 -19.48 13.77
CA LYS A 394 3.23 -20.74 13.60
C LYS A 394 4.05 -20.72 12.31
N ARG A 395 5.10 -21.53 12.28
CA ARG A 395 5.83 -21.78 11.02
C ARG A 395 4.90 -22.40 10.00
N LEU A 396 4.69 -21.72 8.90
CA LEU A 396 3.90 -22.22 7.78
C LEU A 396 4.84 -23.02 6.87
N VAL A 397 4.86 -24.34 7.04
CA VAL A 397 5.59 -25.22 6.12
C VAL A 397 4.83 -25.27 4.79
N SER A 398 5.55 -25.12 3.68
CA SER A 398 4.95 -25.20 2.35
C SER A 398 4.22 -26.54 2.16
N LYS A 399 2.98 -26.43 1.66
CA LYS A 399 2.25 -27.63 1.23
C LYS A 399 2.72 -27.97 -0.18
N LYS A 400 2.91 -29.27 -0.43
CA LYS A 400 3.22 -29.75 -1.77
C LYS A 400 2.07 -29.37 -2.71
N THR A 401 2.35 -28.52 -3.68
CA THR A 401 1.43 -28.18 -4.77
C THR A 401 1.70 -29.10 -5.96
N GLU A 402 0.95 -28.96 -7.04
CA GLU A 402 1.23 -29.69 -8.27
C GLU A 402 2.53 -29.19 -8.94
N ASP A 403 3.27 -30.11 -9.56
CA ASP A 403 4.43 -29.74 -10.39
C ASP A 403 3.96 -28.78 -11.49
N ALA A 404 4.75 -27.77 -11.77
CA ALA A 404 4.47 -26.80 -12.82
C ALA A 404 5.52 -26.87 -13.93
N LYS A 405 5.10 -26.51 -15.13
CA LYS A 405 5.94 -26.43 -16.30
C LYS A 405 5.60 -25.17 -17.08
N LEU A 406 6.62 -24.41 -17.45
CA LEU A 406 6.50 -23.26 -18.35
C LEU A 406 6.87 -23.69 -19.77
N LEU A 407 6.01 -23.41 -20.73
CA LEU A 407 6.23 -23.63 -22.15
C LEU A 407 6.25 -22.28 -22.87
N LEU A 408 7.40 -21.93 -23.43
CA LEU A 408 7.60 -20.72 -24.23
C LEU A 408 7.68 -21.13 -25.69
N ASP A 409 6.68 -20.78 -26.48
CA ASP A 409 6.61 -21.04 -27.92
C ASP A 409 7.09 -19.80 -28.70
N GLY A 410 7.70 -20.00 -29.86
CA GLY A 410 8.22 -18.94 -30.70
C GLY A 410 9.66 -18.52 -30.41
N ALA A 411 10.39 -19.31 -29.64
CA ALA A 411 11.83 -19.12 -29.43
C ALA A 411 12.66 -19.49 -30.69
N GLU A 412 13.92 -19.07 -30.74
CA GLU A 412 14.85 -19.52 -31.76
C GLU A 412 15.04 -21.06 -31.68
N LYS A 413 14.96 -21.74 -32.82
CA LYS A 413 15.00 -23.22 -32.88
C LYS A 413 16.38 -23.76 -32.56
N ASN A 414 16.42 -24.82 -31.74
CA ASN A 414 17.65 -25.49 -31.30
C ASN A 414 18.67 -24.54 -30.66
N ALA A 415 18.22 -23.47 -30.04
CA ALA A 415 19.05 -22.51 -29.33
C ALA A 415 19.15 -22.87 -27.84
N GLU A 416 20.27 -22.50 -27.23
CA GLU A 416 20.49 -22.65 -25.79
C GLU A 416 20.13 -21.34 -25.08
N TYR A 417 19.41 -21.48 -23.95
CA TYR A 417 18.98 -20.37 -23.10
C TYR A 417 19.50 -20.58 -21.66
N THR A 418 19.98 -19.51 -21.05
CA THR A 418 20.27 -19.49 -19.62
C THR A 418 19.01 -19.09 -18.85
N VAL A 419 18.59 -19.91 -17.90
CA VAL A 419 17.45 -19.67 -17.04
C VAL A 419 17.92 -19.37 -15.64
N THR A 420 17.50 -18.23 -15.09
CA THR A 420 17.66 -17.90 -13.67
C THR A 420 16.30 -18.00 -12.99
N VAL A 421 16.16 -18.89 -12.03
CA VAL A 421 14.96 -19.03 -11.20
C VAL A 421 15.25 -18.41 -9.84
N GLU A 422 14.42 -17.46 -9.45
CA GLU A 422 14.45 -16.86 -8.12
C GLU A 422 13.15 -17.25 -7.39
N THR A 423 13.27 -17.75 -6.17
CA THR A 423 12.14 -18.33 -5.43
C THR A 423 11.86 -17.56 -4.16
N LEU A 424 10.59 -17.27 -3.91
CA LEU A 424 10.06 -16.75 -2.65
C LEU A 424 9.07 -17.78 -2.08
N GLY A 425 9.24 -18.17 -0.82
CA GLY A 425 8.40 -19.15 -0.15
C GLY A 425 9.14 -19.78 1.04
N TYR A 426 8.66 -20.91 1.54
CA TYR A 426 9.25 -21.54 2.73
C TYR A 426 10.77 -21.68 2.62
N ARG A 427 11.49 -21.10 3.59
CA ARG A 427 12.97 -21.08 3.66
C ARG A 427 13.68 -20.34 2.51
N SER A 428 12.97 -19.47 1.79
CA SER A 428 13.55 -18.61 0.76
C SER A 428 12.89 -17.23 0.79
N GLY A 429 13.58 -16.22 1.25
CA GLY A 429 12.98 -14.92 1.57
C GLY A 429 11.96 -14.99 2.72
N ASP A 430 11.97 -16.07 3.48
CA ASP A 430 11.06 -16.41 4.57
C ASP A 430 11.74 -16.15 5.92
N VAL A 431 12.02 -14.89 6.18
CA VAL A 431 12.74 -14.46 7.38
C VAL A 431 11.94 -14.72 8.67
N TYR A 432 10.61 -14.74 8.57
CA TYR A 432 9.77 -15.00 9.74
C TYR A 432 9.95 -16.42 10.28
N SER A 433 10.05 -17.44 9.40
CA SER A 433 10.39 -18.81 9.85
C SER A 433 11.74 -18.89 10.53
N GLU A 434 12.74 -18.12 10.06
CA GLU A 434 14.05 -18.05 10.69
C GLU A 434 13.97 -17.38 12.08
N TRP A 435 13.19 -16.29 12.19
CA TRP A 435 12.90 -15.63 13.47
C TRP A 435 12.29 -16.61 14.50
N LEU A 436 11.30 -17.39 14.08
CA LEU A 436 10.67 -18.40 14.94
C LEU A 436 11.65 -19.49 15.37
N ASP A 437 12.61 -19.86 14.49
CA ASP A 437 13.64 -20.86 14.82
C ASP A 437 14.71 -20.34 15.78
N MET A 438 14.92 -19.03 15.82
CA MET A 438 15.86 -18.42 16.74
C MET A 438 15.34 -18.37 18.17
N GLU A 439 14.03 -18.50 18.39
CA GLU A 439 13.36 -18.44 19.70
C GLU A 439 13.77 -17.22 20.53
N ILE A 440 13.94 -16.05 19.84
CA ILE A 440 14.29 -14.77 20.45
C ILE A 440 13.12 -13.78 20.40
N GLU A 441 13.03 -12.88 21.37
CA GLU A 441 11.99 -11.85 21.39
C GLU A 441 12.45 -10.53 20.76
N ARG A 442 13.77 -10.31 20.70
CA ARG A 442 14.39 -9.09 20.13
C ARG A 442 15.76 -9.41 19.55
N ILE A 443 16.26 -8.49 18.72
CA ILE A 443 17.60 -8.56 18.15
C ILE A 443 18.57 -7.87 19.11
N ASP A 444 19.36 -8.66 19.82
CA ASP A 444 20.32 -8.15 20.80
C ASP A 444 21.76 -8.01 20.24
N THR A 445 22.06 -8.72 19.15
CA THR A 445 23.43 -8.76 18.60
C THR A 445 23.45 -8.54 17.09
N LYS A 446 24.57 -8.02 16.57
CA LYS A 446 24.79 -7.87 15.13
C LYS A 446 24.83 -9.21 14.39
N GLU A 447 25.17 -10.30 15.05
CA GLU A 447 25.16 -11.64 14.49
C GLU A 447 23.72 -12.11 14.23
N GLN A 448 22.81 -11.89 15.20
CA GLN A 448 21.37 -12.17 15.02
C GLN A 448 20.78 -11.34 13.87
N GLU A 449 21.11 -10.05 13.80
CA GLU A 449 20.69 -9.17 12.72
C GLU A 449 21.20 -9.65 11.35
N ALA A 450 22.48 -10.02 11.26
CA ALA A 450 23.07 -10.54 10.03
C ALA A 450 22.43 -11.88 9.59
N ARG A 451 22.11 -12.77 10.54
CA ARG A 451 21.43 -14.03 10.29
C ARG A 451 20.02 -13.80 9.70
N LEU A 452 19.25 -12.89 10.26
CA LEU A 452 17.93 -12.54 9.76
C LEU A 452 18.01 -11.86 8.39
N ASN A 453 18.96 -10.95 8.18
CA ASN A 453 19.18 -10.32 6.86
C ASN A 453 19.53 -11.38 5.80
N MET A 454 20.33 -12.40 6.13
CA MET A 454 20.63 -13.49 5.21
C MET A 454 19.39 -14.34 4.90
N ALA A 455 18.57 -14.64 5.89
CA ALA A 455 17.33 -15.40 5.74
C ALA A 455 16.25 -14.64 4.97
N SER A 456 16.32 -13.29 4.98
CA SER A 456 15.41 -12.43 4.22
C SER A 456 15.68 -12.44 2.71
N GLU A 457 16.85 -12.94 2.27
CA GLU A 457 17.17 -12.99 0.84
C GLU A 457 16.55 -14.21 0.16
N THR A 458 16.14 -14.03 -1.09
CA THR A 458 15.57 -15.10 -1.93
C THR A 458 16.66 -16.00 -2.51
N LYS A 459 16.36 -17.27 -2.68
CA LYS A 459 17.29 -18.24 -3.30
C LYS A 459 17.22 -18.15 -4.82
N LYS A 460 18.39 -18.33 -5.45
CA LYS A 460 18.55 -18.32 -6.92
C LYS A 460 19.16 -19.62 -7.38
N ALA A 461 18.67 -20.13 -8.51
CA ALA A 461 19.24 -21.24 -9.26
C ALA A 461 19.45 -20.83 -10.71
N VAL A 462 20.55 -21.27 -11.31
CA VAL A 462 20.87 -20.99 -12.72
C VAL A 462 21.16 -22.31 -13.43
N PHE A 463 20.53 -22.49 -14.59
CA PHE A 463 20.71 -23.68 -15.44
C PHE A 463 20.47 -23.34 -16.91
N SER A 464 20.90 -24.22 -17.81
CA SER A 464 20.62 -24.08 -19.25
C SER A 464 19.47 -24.97 -19.69
N VAL A 465 18.73 -24.50 -20.69
CA VAL A 465 17.71 -25.29 -21.40
C VAL A 465 17.89 -25.05 -22.90
N CYS A 466 17.48 -26.01 -23.72
CA CYS A 466 17.46 -25.84 -25.17
C CYS A 466 16.02 -25.81 -25.66
N SER A 467 15.77 -24.95 -26.66
CA SER A 467 14.54 -25.04 -27.45
C SER A 467 14.57 -26.29 -28.34
N ASP A 468 13.41 -26.79 -28.66
CA ASP A 468 13.26 -27.91 -29.60
C ASP A 468 13.33 -27.43 -31.05
N GLN A 469 13.17 -28.39 -31.99
CA GLN A 469 13.13 -28.13 -33.47
C GLN A 469 11.94 -27.25 -33.90
N ASN A 470 10.93 -27.07 -33.02
CA ASN A 470 9.77 -26.22 -33.30
C ASN A 470 9.95 -24.82 -32.71
N GLY A 471 10.95 -24.60 -31.86
CA GLY A 471 11.18 -23.35 -31.14
C GLY A 471 10.42 -23.29 -29.82
N ILE A 472 10.16 -24.43 -29.17
CA ILE A 472 9.54 -24.50 -27.85
C ILE A 472 10.62 -24.69 -26.79
N VAL A 473 10.64 -23.80 -25.81
CA VAL A 473 11.44 -23.92 -24.60
C VAL A 473 10.58 -24.49 -23.47
N GLU A 474 11.03 -25.58 -22.89
CA GLU A 474 10.36 -26.23 -21.76
C GLU A 474 11.17 -26.01 -20.48
N ILE A 475 10.58 -25.33 -19.48
CA ILE A 475 11.22 -25.03 -18.21
C ILE A 475 10.44 -25.74 -17.10
N PRO A 476 11.04 -26.74 -16.43
CA PRO A 476 10.43 -27.36 -15.25
C PRO A 476 10.49 -26.36 -14.09
N ILE A 477 9.35 -26.14 -13.44
CA ILE A 477 9.26 -25.30 -12.26
C ILE A 477 9.10 -26.24 -11.07
N GLY A 478 10.19 -26.43 -10.34
CA GLY A 478 10.20 -27.25 -9.14
C GLY A 478 9.30 -26.65 -8.06
N GLN A 479 8.78 -27.53 -7.22
CA GLN A 479 8.07 -27.12 -6.02
C GLN A 479 9.09 -26.75 -4.93
N HIS A 480 9.01 -25.53 -4.46
CA HIS A 480 9.80 -25.07 -3.31
C HIS A 480 8.92 -24.49 -2.23
#